data_b2252ed2c11ca8fba2f2e6135f8bffa0
#
_entry.id   b2252ed2c11ca8fba2f2e6135f8bffa0
#
_cell.length_a   1.000
_cell.length_b   1.000
_cell.length_c   1.000
_cell.angle_alpha   90.00
_cell.angle_beta   90.00
_cell.angle_gamma   90.00
#
_symmetry.space_group_name_H-M   'P 1'
#
loop_
_entity.id
_entity.type
_entity.pdbx_description
1 polymer ?
#
loop_
_entity_poly.entity_id
_entity_poly.type
_entity_poly.pdbx_seq_one_letter_code
_entity_poly.pdbx_strand_id
1 'polypeptide(L)'
;MTAINTIRHALVALCTAGLFSAQGLAQPAYSPGVGESFPRNVYWGDTHLHTRNSADAFNLGNTDLTPDDAYRFAKGEEVISQTGLPARLRRPLDFLVVADHAGYLGAFYRYMNKDPMVVDTEVGRRWSAYKDDSERFADVVRSIREPGVYAQMPYSIQRSIWVTEVIEVADRNNLPGAFTAFTGYEWTSMKEGNNLHRVVIFKDGADKTSQIRPYSAADSADPEDLWQSLADYENKTGGEAFAIAHNGNLSNGMMFANETFSGKPLTQAYASMRARYEPLYEVTQIKGDGEAHPFLSPNDEFADYETWDADNIAMSAKKENWMLQHEYARSALKLGLKFEDTLGANPFKFGMIGSTDSHTSLATAAED
;
A
#
# COMPACT_ATOMS: atom_id res chain seq x y z
N MET A 1 9.44 -19.75 85.91
CA MET A 1 9.94 -18.94 84.76
C MET A 1 9.75 -19.72 83.43
N THR A 2 8.56 -20.19 83.10
CA THR A 2 8.37 -21.03 81.88
C THR A 2 6.95 -20.87 81.28
N ALA A 3 6.31 -19.71 81.39
CA ALA A 3 4.96 -19.51 80.87
C ALA A 3 4.78 -18.23 80.02
N ILE A 4 5.86 -17.48 79.76
CA ILE A 4 5.74 -16.19 79.05
C ILE A 4 6.31 -16.27 77.60
N ASN A 5 7.04 -17.33 77.19
CA ASN A 5 7.63 -17.43 75.88
C ASN A 5 6.75 -18.11 74.77
N THR A 6 5.62 -18.69 75.15
CA THR A 6 4.76 -19.44 74.24
C THR A 6 3.69 -18.56 73.54
N ILE A 7 3.45 -17.36 74.08
CA ILE A 7 2.42 -16.43 73.52
C ILE A 7 2.98 -15.48 72.44
N ARG A 8 4.31 -15.30 72.40
CA ARG A 8 4.91 -14.40 71.40
C ARG A 8 5.09 -15.02 70.04
N HIS A 9 5.05 -16.34 69.91
CA HIS A 9 5.20 -17.01 68.62
C HIS A 9 3.89 -17.32 67.90
N ALA A 10 2.76 -17.24 68.59
CA ALA A 10 1.43 -17.45 68.00
C ALA A 10 0.83 -16.19 67.36
N LEU A 11 1.33 -14.98 67.72
CA LEU A 11 0.82 -13.72 67.16
C LEU A 11 1.58 -13.28 65.86
N VAL A 12 2.75 -13.84 65.56
CA VAL A 12 3.51 -13.53 64.35
C VAL A 12 3.06 -14.42 63.17
N ALA A 13 2.47 -15.58 63.46
CA ALA A 13 2.00 -16.49 62.40
C ALA A 13 0.60 -16.14 61.83
N LEU A 14 -0.15 -15.21 62.46
CA LEU A 14 -1.49 -14.82 62.00
C LEU A 14 -1.52 -13.54 61.16
N CYS A 15 -0.40 -12.81 61.05
CA CYS A 15 -0.34 -11.57 60.22
C CYS A 15 0.28 -11.74 58.85
N THR A 16 0.74 -12.94 58.47
CA THR A 16 1.31 -13.19 57.15
C THR A 16 0.38 -13.94 56.17
N ALA A 17 -0.84 -14.29 56.59
CA ALA A 17 -1.83 -14.99 55.76
C ALA A 17 -2.90 -14.07 55.10
N GLY A 18 -2.72 -12.76 55.18
CA GLY A 18 -3.75 -11.78 54.80
C GLY A 18 -3.43 -10.88 53.61
N LEU A 19 -2.40 -11.17 52.82
CA LEU A 19 -2.05 -10.38 51.63
C LEU A 19 -1.94 -11.24 50.36
N PHE A 20 -2.83 -12.18 50.16
CA PHE A 20 -3.20 -12.53 48.80
C PHE A 20 -4.22 -11.49 48.34
N SER A 21 -3.72 -10.43 47.73
CA SER A 21 -4.51 -9.54 46.91
C SER A 21 -5.26 -10.42 45.92
N ALA A 22 -6.57 -10.53 46.05
CA ALA A 22 -7.41 -10.92 44.95
C ALA A 22 -7.08 -9.92 43.82
N GLN A 23 -6.20 -10.30 42.91
CA GLN A 23 -6.21 -9.71 41.59
C GLN A 23 -7.58 -10.05 41.02
N GLY A 24 -8.54 -9.14 41.26
CA GLY A 24 -9.79 -9.18 40.55
C GLY A 24 -9.42 -9.23 39.08
N LEU A 25 -9.76 -10.32 38.42
CA LEU A 25 -9.78 -10.38 36.97
C LEU A 25 -10.64 -9.18 36.59
N ALA A 26 -9.98 -8.12 36.09
CA ALA A 26 -10.68 -6.99 35.51
C ALA A 26 -11.58 -7.61 34.43
N GLN A 27 -12.90 -7.53 34.62
CA GLN A 27 -13.82 -7.94 33.61
C GLN A 27 -13.44 -7.12 32.36
N PRO A 28 -13.31 -7.76 31.18
CA PRO A 28 -13.08 -7.02 29.96
C PRO A 28 -14.14 -5.92 29.85
N ALA A 29 -13.72 -4.69 29.60
CA ALA A 29 -14.61 -3.57 29.46
C ALA A 29 -15.69 -3.92 28.42
N TYR A 30 -16.97 -3.71 28.77
CA TYR A 30 -18.10 -3.97 27.89
C TYR A 30 -17.93 -3.27 26.51
N SER A 31 -17.26 -2.14 26.53
CA SER A 31 -16.84 -1.41 25.31
C SER A 31 -15.33 -1.21 25.37
N PRO A 32 -14.54 -1.94 24.57
CA PRO A 32 -13.08 -1.85 24.61
C PRO A 32 -12.53 -0.46 24.28
N GLY A 33 -13.34 0.38 23.60
CA GLY A 33 -12.97 1.76 23.27
C GLY A 33 -13.23 2.78 24.40
N VAL A 34 -13.83 2.38 25.53
CA VAL A 34 -14.08 3.30 26.64
C VAL A 34 -12.78 3.61 27.36
N GLY A 35 -12.41 4.88 27.36
CA GLY A 35 -11.16 5.34 27.99
C GLY A 35 -9.98 5.46 27.04
N GLU A 36 -10.11 5.06 25.77
CA GLU A 36 -9.09 5.30 24.77
C GLU A 36 -9.23 6.69 24.12
N SER A 37 -8.09 7.30 23.81
CA SER A 37 -8.05 8.60 23.13
C SER A 37 -8.03 8.36 21.63
N PHE A 38 -9.19 8.32 20.99
CA PHE A 38 -9.28 8.24 19.53
C PHE A 38 -9.08 9.61 18.88
N PRO A 39 -8.49 9.66 17.66
CA PRO A 39 -8.46 10.88 16.86
C PRO A 39 -9.88 11.43 16.66
N ARG A 40 -10.05 12.75 16.86
CA ARG A 40 -11.36 13.42 16.70
C ARG A 40 -11.48 14.20 15.39
N ASN A 41 -10.36 14.35 14.68
CA ASN A 41 -10.31 15.03 13.40
C ASN A 41 -10.39 14.00 12.28
N VAL A 42 -11.13 14.34 11.23
CA VAL A 42 -11.14 13.60 9.97
C VAL A 42 -10.22 14.34 9.02
N TYR A 43 -9.34 13.60 8.37
CA TYR A 43 -8.42 14.11 7.36
C TYR A 43 -8.79 13.51 6.01
N TRP A 44 -8.83 14.34 4.97
CA TRP A 44 -9.18 13.96 3.62
C TRP A 44 -7.96 14.01 2.72
N GLY A 45 -7.70 12.95 1.99
CA GLY A 45 -6.55 12.88 1.10
C GLY A 45 -6.65 11.73 0.13
N ASP A 46 -5.59 11.55 -0.64
CA ASP A 46 -5.45 10.46 -1.59
C ASP A 46 -4.13 9.74 -1.33
N THR A 47 -4.18 8.43 -1.18
CA THR A 47 -3.00 7.60 -0.94
C THR A 47 -2.46 6.95 -2.21
N HIS A 48 -3.10 7.18 -3.37
CA HIS A 48 -2.78 6.46 -4.59
C HIS A 48 -3.01 7.32 -5.83
N LEU A 49 -1.97 8.00 -6.26
CA LEU A 49 -1.98 8.90 -7.42
C LEU A 49 -0.74 8.70 -8.27
N HIS A 50 -0.92 8.61 -9.59
CA HIS A 50 0.15 8.48 -10.57
C HIS A 50 0.39 9.78 -11.32
N THR A 51 1.67 10.02 -11.64
CA THR A 51 2.13 11.16 -12.44
C THR A 51 2.80 10.67 -13.74
N ARG A 52 3.36 11.60 -14.51
CA ARG A 52 4.15 11.25 -15.70
C ARG A 52 5.32 10.28 -15.42
N ASN A 53 5.69 10.09 -14.16
CA ASN A 53 6.75 9.18 -13.76
C ASN A 53 6.32 7.71 -13.79
N SER A 54 5.02 7.42 -13.80
CA SER A 54 4.48 6.09 -14.11
C SER A 54 4.42 5.89 -15.62
N ALA A 55 4.96 4.77 -16.10
CA ALA A 55 5.06 4.52 -17.54
C ALA A 55 3.68 4.43 -18.23
N ASP A 56 2.68 3.91 -17.54
CA ASP A 56 1.31 3.81 -18.03
C ASP A 56 0.58 5.16 -17.99
N ALA A 57 0.71 5.96 -16.94
CA ALA A 57 0.19 7.31 -16.91
C ALA A 57 0.75 8.15 -18.08
N PHE A 58 2.06 8.05 -18.32
CA PHE A 58 2.70 8.67 -19.48
C PHE A 58 2.10 8.17 -20.80
N ASN A 59 1.97 6.85 -20.95
CA ASN A 59 1.44 6.24 -22.18
C ASN A 59 -0.06 6.56 -22.39
N LEU A 60 -0.82 6.82 -21.32
CA LEU A 60 -2.21 7.27 -21.35
C LEU A 60 -2.36 8.78 -21.61
N GLY A 61 -1.26 9.49 -21.83
CA GLY A 61 -1.26 10.90 -22.26
C GLY A 61 -0.89 11.91 -21.18
N ASN A 62 -0.59 11.47 -19.95
CA ASN A 62 -0.05 12.37 -18.91
C ASN A 62 1.45 12.58 -19.10
N THR A 63 1.82 13.34 -20.15
CA THR A 63 3.22 13.54 -20.53
C THR A 63 3.92 14.67 -19.81
N ASP A 64 3.17 15.58 -19.18
CA ASP A 64 3.69 16.87 -18.69
C ASP A 64 3.55 17.05 -17.18
N LEU A 65 2.46 16.56 -16.57
CA LEU A 65 2.18 16.83 -15.17
C LEU A 65 3.10 16.05 -14.22
N THR A 66 3.82 16.83 -13.44
CA THR A 66 4.84 16.36 -12.51
C THR A 66 4.28 15.97 -11.15
N PRO A 67 5.05 15.26 -10.30
CA PRO A 67 4.71 15.12 -8.89
C PRO A 67 4.46 16.46 -8.17
N ASP A 68 5.18 17.51 -8.54
CA ASP A 68 4.99 18.83 -7.95
C ASP A 68 3.63 19.43 -8.32
N ASP A 69 3.19 19.28 -9.58
CA ASP A 69 1.85 19.71 -10.02
C ASP A 69 0.75 18.94 -9.27
N ALA A 70 0.95 17.65 -9.01
CA ALA A 70 0.03 16.84 -8.22
C ALA A 70 -0.14 17.38 -6.79
N TYR A 71 0.96 17.71 -6.11
CA TYR A 71 0.90 18.32 -4.78
C TYR A 71 0.29 19.73 -4.80
N ARG A 72 0.59 20.55 -5.81
CA ARG A 72 -0.01 21.87 -5.98
C ARG A 72 -1.53 21.77 -6.15
N PHE A 73 -1.98 20.87 -7.03
CA PHE A 73 -3.40 20.62 -7.22
C PHE A 73 -4.09 20.15 -5.91
N ALA A 74 -3.49 19.19 -5.21
CA ALA A 74 -3.99 18.71 -3.92
C ALA A 74 -4.11 19.82 -2.87
N LYS A 75 -3.22 20.79 -2.88
CA LYS A 75 -3.26 21.99 -2.02
C LYS A 75 -4.27 23.05 -2.48
N GLY A 76 -5.02 22.78 -3.57
CA GLY A 76 -6.03 23.70 -4.12
C GLY A 76 -5.49 24.81 -5.01
N GLU A 77 -4.27 24.68 -5.51
CA GLU A 77 -3.74 25.56 -6.55
C GLU A 77 -4.32 25.18 -7.92
N GLU A 78 -4.40 26.15 -8.82
CA GLU A 78 -4.78 25.88 -10.20
C GLU A 78 -3.59 25.27 -10.97
N VAL A 79 -3.85 24.18 -11.70
CA VAL A 79 -2.92 23.55 -12.63
C VAL A 79 -3.57 23.37 -14.00
N ILE A 80 -2.78 23.28 -15.04
CA ILE A 80 -3.29 22.97 -16.38
C ILE A 80 -3.29 21.45 -16.57
N SER A 81 -4.45 20.85 -16.81
CA SER A 81 -4.58 19.42 -17.03
C SER A 81 -3.89 18.96 -18.32
N GLN A 82 -3.69 17.65 -18.46
CA GLN A 82 -3.13 17.06 -19.70
C GLN A 82 -3.96 17.36 -20.96
N THR A 83 -5.22 17.76 -20.81
CA THR A 83 -6.09 18.19 -21.91
C THR A 83 -6.05 19.70 -22.19
N GLY A 84 -5.20 20.45 -21.46
CA GLY A 84 -5.03 21.89 -21.61
C GLY A 84 -6.06 22.75 -20.87
N LEU A 85 -6.92 22.14 -20.04
CA LEU A 85 -7.93 22.87 -19.26
C LEU A 85 -7.39 23.23 -17.87
N PRO A 86 -7.72 24.43 -17.34
CA PRO A 86 -7.41 24.74 -15.95
C PRO A 86 -8.25 23.85 -15.02
N ALA A 87 -7.59 23.29 -14.01
CA ALA A 87 -8.19 22.43 -13.01
C ALA A 87 -7.79 22.91 -11.61
N ARG A 88 -8.75 22.87 -10.68
CA ARG A 88 -8.53 23.28 -9.30
C ARG A 88 -9.54 22.58 -8.40
N LEU A 89 -9.07 22.08 -7.24
CA LEU A 89 -9.96 21.55 -6.22
C LEU A 89 -10.75 22.68 -5.55
N ARG A 90 -12.05 22.46 -5.31
CA ARG A 90 -12.90 23.39 -4.52
C ARG A 90 -12.47 23.43 -3.06
N ARG A 91 -12.01 22.29 -2.54
CA ARG A 91 -11.48 22.13 -1.19
C ARG A 91 -10.11 21.44 -1.28
N PRO A 92 -9.05 22.04 -0.72
CA PRO A 92 -7.77 21.37 -0.61
C PRO A 92 -7.87 20.06 0.17
N LEU A 93 -7.01 19.11 -0.16
CA LEU A 93 -6.80 17.90 0.62
C LEU A 93 -5.91 18.20 1.84
N ASP A 94 -5.96 17.33 2.84
CA ASP A 94 -5.10 17.40 4.02
C ASP A 94 -3.77 16.65 3.78
N PHE A 95 -3.77 15.65 2.89
CA PHE A 95 -2.58 14.88 2.53
C PHE A 95 -2.66 14.28 1.13
N LEU A 96 -1.49 13.92 0.59
CA LEU A 96 -1.36 13.18 -0.68
C LEU A 96 -0.15 12.25 -0.65
N VAL A 97 -0.29 11.09 -1.28
CA VAL A 97 0.82 10.22 -1.68
C VAL A 97 0.86 10.16 -3.21
N VAL A 98 1.96 10.63 -3.79
CA VAL A 98 2.26 10.31 -5.19
C VAL A 98 2.90 8.93 -5.19
N ALA A 99 2.19 7.95 -5.76
CA ALA A 99 2.51 6.52 -5.69
C ALA A 99 2.91 5.96 -7.06
N ASP A 100 3.76 6.67 -7.79
CA ASP A 100 4.23 6.21 -9.10
C ASP A 100 4.84 4.80 -9.01
N HIS A 101 4.62 3.99 -10.06
CA HIS A 101 5.15 2.62 -10.14
C HIS A 101 6.66 2.56 -9.93
N ALA A 102 7.12 1.71 -8.99
CA ALA A 102 8.54 1.51 -8.72
C ALA A 102 9.30 0.91 -9.91
N GLY A 103 8.62 0.11 -10.72
CA GLY A 103 9.17 -0.45 -11.95
C GLY A 103 9.41 0.63 -13.00
N TYR A 104 10.69 0.92 -13.26
CA TYR A 104 11.11 1.98 -14.18
C TYR A 104 10.64 3.40 -13.81
N LEU A 105 10.48 3.67 -12.51
CA LEU A 105 10.07 4.97 -11.97
C LEU A 105 10.73 6.15 -12.71
N GLY A 106 9.94 6.99 -13.38
CA GLY A 106 10.40 8.15 -14.15
C GLY A 106 11.33 7.85 -15.33
N ALA A 107 11.76 6.59 -15.50
CA ALA A 107 12.71 6.24 -16.55
C ALA A 107 12.08 6.26 -17.93
N PHE A 108 10.82 5.81 -18.06
CA PHE A 108 10.14 5.80 -19.35
C PHE A 108 9.91 7.22 -19.88
N TYR A 109 9.43 8.13 -19.02
CA TYR A 109 9.32 9.56 -19.32
C TYR A 109 10.67 10.14 -19.78
N ARG A 110 11.77 9.90 -19.04
CA ARG A 110 13.11 10.39 -19.37
C ARG A 110 13.62 9.83 -20.69
N TYR A 111 13.37 8.54 -20.95
CA TYR A 111 13.71 7.92 -22.25
C TYR A 111 12.99 8.61 -23.42
N MET A 112 11.67 8.81 -23.30
CA MET A 112 10.86 9.46 -24.34
C MET A 112 11.31 10.92 -24.59
N ASN A 113 11.84 11.58 -23.57
CA ASN A 113 12.43 12.92 -23.67
C ASN A 113 13.94 12.92 -24.02
N LYS A 114 14.49 11.75 -24.41
CA LYS A 114 15.88 11.59 -24.87
C LYS A 114 16.93 11.96 -23.82
N ASP A 115 16.63 11.77 -22.52
CA ASP A 115 17.58 11.98 -21.45
C ASP A 115 18.73 10.95 -21.55
N PRO A 116 19.99 11.40 -21.75
CA PRO A 116 21.12 10.48 -21.87
C PRO A 116 21.30 9.57 -20.66
N MET A 117 20.89 10.01 -19.48
CA MET A 117 20.94 9.20 -18.24
C MET A 117 20.23 7.85 -18.42
N VAL A 118 19.16 7.79 -19.20
CA VAL A 118 18.37 6.59 -19.47
C VAL A 118 18.68 5.99 -20.83
N VAL A 119 18.75 6.81 -21.87
CA VAL A 119 18.97 6.36 -23.26
C VAL A 119 20.26 5.53 -23.39
N ASP A 120 21.33 5.92 -22.69
CA ASP A 120 22.62 5.26 -22.76
C ASP A 120 22.73 3.99 -21.90
N THR A 121 21.67 3.60 -21.18
CA THR A 121 21.60 2.36 -20.43
C THR A 121 21.32 1.14 -21.32
N GLU A 122 21.49 -0.07 -20.78
CA GLU A 122 21.07 -1.30 -21.45
C GLU A 122 19.56 -1.29 -21.73
N VAL A 123 18.74 -0.83 -20.77
CA VAL A 123 17.29 -0.66 -20.93
C VAL A 123 16.97 0.35 -22.04
N GLY A 124 17.62 1.52 -22.05
CA GLY A 124 17.41 2.54 -23.06
C GLY A 124 17.78 2.03 -24.47
N ARG A 125 18.89 1.29 -24.62
CA ARG A 125 19.27 0.66 -25.88
C ARG A 125 18.26 -0.39 -26.32
N ARG A 126 17.72 -1.19 -25.41
CA ARG A 126 16.66 -2.16 -25.69
C ARG A 126 15.40 -1.45 -26.20
N TRP A 127 14.96 -0.39 -25.53
CA TRP A 127 13.81 0.40 -25.96
C TRP A 127 14.03 1.08 -27.31
N SER A 128 15.26 1.47 -27.63
CA SER A 128 15.61 2.07 -28.93
C SER A 128 15.53 1.09 -30.09
N ALA A 129 15.49 -0.22 -29.84
CA ALA A 129 15.31 -1.23 -30.88
C ALA A 129 13.87 -1.28 -31.42
N TYR A 130 12.89 -0.81 -30.66
CA TYR A 130 11.49 -0.73 -31.07
C TYR A 130 11.25 0.54 -31.89
N LYS A 131 10.58 0.40 -33.03
CA LYS A 131 10.20 1.51 -33.89
C LYS A 131 8.87 2.14 -33.48
N ASP A 132 8.02 1.35 -32.88
CA ASP A 132 6.67 1.72 -32.44
C ASP A 132 6.62 1.92 -30.92
N ASP A 133 5.94 2.96 -30.47
CA ASP A 133 5.84 3.31 -29.05
C ASP A 133 4.96 2.32 -28.28
N SER A 134 3.97 1.72 -28.93
CA SER A 134 3.13 0.68 -28.33
C SER A 134 3.92 -0.61 -28.06
N GLU A 135 4.80 -1.01 -29.01
CA GLU A 135 5.70 -2.16 -28.81
C GLU A 135 6.70 -1.90 -27.69
N ARG A 136 7.21 -0.67 -27.62
CA ARG A 136 8.12 -0.22 -26.54
C ARG A 136 7.43 -0.26 -25.19
N PHE A 137 6.21 0.26 -25.10
CA PHE A 137 5.43 0.20 -23.86
C PHE A 137 5.06 -1.24 -23.48
N ALA A 138 4.72 -2.09 -24.46
CA ALA A 138 4.48 -3.51 -24.20
C ALA A 138 5.73 -4.22 -23.63
N ASP A 139 6.94 -3.79 -24.00
CA ASP A 139 8.18 -4.29 -23.39
C ASP A 139 8.34 -3.85 -21.93
N VAL A 140 7.96 -2.62 -21.58
CA VAL A 140 7.91 -2.14 -20.19
C VAL A 140 7.00 -3.04 -19.36
N VAL A 141 5.77 -3.28 -19.83
CA VAL A 141 4.79 -4.13 -19.14
C VAL A 141 5.28 -5.57 -18.98
N ARG A 142 5.87 -6.16 -20.03
CA ARG A 142 6.47 -7.51 -19.93
C ARG A 142 7.58 -7.58 -18.89
N SER A 143 8.42 -6.57 -18.82
CA SER A 143 9.52 -6.51 -17.86
C SER A 143 9.05 -6.49 -16.41
N ILE A 144 7.88 -5.93 -16.15
CA ILE A 144 7.24 -5.95 -14.83
C ILE A 144 6.64 -7.34 -14.53
N ARG A 145 6.04 -7.98 -15.53
CA ARG A 145 5.41 -9.30 -15.36
C ARG A 145 6.41 -10.45 -15.19
N GLU A 146 7.59 -10.31 -15.77
CA GLU A 146 8.62 -11.35 -15.83
C GLU A 146 9.91 -10.88 -15.13
N PRO A 147 9.89 -10.77 -13.78
CA PRO A 147 11.04 -10.29 -13.01
C PRO A 147 12.28 -11.15 -13.28
N GLY A 148 13.43 -10.48 -13.46
CA GLY A 148 14.71 -11.16 -13.67
C GLY A 148 14.98 -11.63 -15.11
N VAL A 149 14.00 -11.56 -16.02
CA VAL A 149 14.17 -11.90 -17.44
C VAL A 149 14.81 -10.74 -18.21
N TYR A 150 14.51 -9.51 -17.81
CA TYR A 150 14.96 -8.31 -18.51
C TYR A 150 15.98 -7.53 -17.67
N ALA A 151 16.89 -6.84 -18.36
CA ALA A 151 17.82 -5.94 -17.73
C ALA A 151 17.09 -4.85 -16.94
N GLN A 152 17.55 -4.61 -15.74
CA GLN A 152 17.00 -3.57 -14.87
C GLN A 152 17.71 -2.23 -15.10
N MET A 153 17.03 -1.16 -14.73
CA MET A 153 17.66 0.16 -14.66
C MET A 153 18.80 0.12 -13.61
N PRO A 154 19.97 0.71 -13.92
CA PRO A 154 21.06 0.76 -12.95
C PRO A 154 20.63 1.37 -11.60
N TYR A 155 21.09 0.79 -10.50
CA TYR A 155 20.73 1.20 -9.14
C TYR A 155 20.96 2.71 -8.90
N SER A 156 22.07 3.26 -9.39
CA SER A 156 22.40 4.68 -9.25
C SER A 156 21.36 5.59 -9.91
N ILE A 157 20.82 5.17 -11.06
CA ILE A 157 19.80 5.92 -11.79
C ILE A 157 18.46 5.82 -11.06
N GLN A 158 18.05 4.61 -10.66
CA GLN A 158 16.82 4.42 -9.87
C GLN A 158 16.86 5.28 -8.60
N ARG A 159 17.98 5.24 -7.87
CA ARG A 159 18.16 6.03 -6.66
C ARG A 159 18.17 7.54 -6.94
N SER A 160 18.79 7.97 -8.03
CA SER A 160 18.78 9.39 -8.42
C SER A 160 17.37 9.88 -8.66
N ILE A 161 16.58 9.16 -9.47
CA ILE A 161 15.19 9.53 -9.77
C ILE A 161 14.35 9.51 -8.47
N TRP A 162 14.50 8.48 -7.65
CA TRP A 162 13.81 8.38 -6.35
C TRP A 162 14.06 9.60 -5.48
N VAL A 163 15.30 10.05 -5.37
CA VAL A 163 15.65 11.23 -4.56
C VAL A 163 15.08 12.51 -5.18
N THR A 164 15.33 12.75 -6.46
CA THR A 164 15.02 14.05 -7.09
C THR A 164 13.56 14.23 -7.48
N GLU A 165 12.87 13.17 -7.86
CA GLU A 165 11.50 13.24 -8.41
C GLU A 165 10.43 12.85 -7.37
N VAL A 166 10.80 12.15 -6.30
CA VAL A 166 9.83 11.72 -5.28
C VAL A 166 10.14 12.37 -3.94
N ILE A 167 11.31 12.08 -3.34
CA ILE A 167 11.62 12.52 -1.97
C ILE A 167 11.70 14.05 -1.88
N GLU A 168 12.56 14.67 -2.70
CA GLU A 168 12.74 16.14 -2.66
C GLU A 168 11.45 16.87 -3.03
N VAL A 169 10.62 16.26 -3.89
CA VAL A 169 9.32 16.83 -4.26
C VAL A 169 8.33 16.73 -3.11
N ALA A 170 8.23 15.58 -2.45
CA ALA A 170 7.38 15.43 -1.27
C ALA A 170 7.83 16.38 -0.13
N ASP A 171 9.12 16.40 0.20
CA ASP A 171 9.65 17.23 1.30
C ASP A 171 9.38 18.73 1.10
N ARG A 172 9.59 19.28 -0.12
CA ARG A 172 9.32 20.70 -0.37
C ARG A 172 7.83 21.07 -0.39
N ASN A 173 6.95 20.07 -0.62
CA ASN A 173 5.49 20.25 -0.61
C ASN A 173 4.85 19.94 0.75
N ASN A 174 5.60 19.32 1.67
CA ASN A 174 5.13 19.03 3.01
C ASN A 174 5.07 20.31 3.85
N LEU A 175 3.88 20.66 4.35
CA LEU A 175 3.61 21.86 5.14
C LEU A 175 3.03 21.44 6.50
N PRO A 176 3.86 21.15 7.51
CA PRO A 176 3.40 20.64 8.80
C PRO A 176 2.30 21.50 9.41
N GLY A 177 1.20 20.83 9.79
CA GLY A 177 0.01 21.49 10.35
C GLY A 177 -1.00 22.02 9.32
N ALA A 178 -0.68 21.96 8.02
CA ALA A 178 -1.55 22.39 6.94
C ALA A 178 -1.77 21.31 5.86
N PHE A 179 -0.69 20.67 5.41
CA PHE A 179 -0.74 19.62 4.37
C PHE A 179 0.40 18.63 4.58
N THR A 180 0.10 17.33 4.47
CA THR A 180 1.11 16.29 4.54
C THR A 180 1.38 15.70 3.15
N ALA A 181 2.60 15.87 2.66
CA ALA A 181 3.09 15.18 1.47
C ALA A 181 3.89 13.96 1.91
N PHE A 182 3.31 12.76 1.77
CA PHE A 182 4.01 11.52 2.10
C PHE A 182 4.93 11.08 0.96
N THR A 183 6.11 10.59 1.31
CA THR A 183 6.95 9.84 0.38
C THR A 183 6.37 8.45 0.19
N GLY A 184 6.18 8.02 -1.07
CA GLY A 184 5.62 6.71 -1.38
C GLY A 184 5.92 6.26 -2.81
N TYR A 185 5.54 5.05 -3.11
CA TYR A 185 5.60 4.46 -4.45
C TYR A 185 4.65 3.27 -4.54
N GLU A 186 4.33 2.81 -5.74
CA GLU A 186 3.59 1.57 -5.92
C GLU A 186 4.51 0.40 -6.31
N TRP A 187 4.46 -0.67 -5.51
CA TRP A 187 5.02 -1.97 -5.84
C TRP A 187 4.02 -2.75 -6.70
N THR A 188 4.40 -3.03 -7.95
CA THR A 188 3.51 -3.50 -9.00
C THR A 188 3.81 -4.93 -9.39
N SER A 189 3.32 -5.90 -8.63
CA SER A 189 3.45 -7.33 -8.95
C SER A 189 2.22 -7.85 -9.67
N MET A 190 2.43 -8.57 -10.77
CA MET A 190 1.38 -9.14 -11.62
C MET A 190 1.66 -10.61 -11.96
N LYS A 191 1.63 -11.49 -10.96
CA LYS A 191 1.85 -12.93 -11.18
C LYS A 191 0.80 -13.50 -12.17
N GLU A 192 1.26 -13.98 -13.32
CA GLU A 192 0.39 -14.52 -14.38
C GLU A 192 -0.71 -13.52 -14.83
N GLY A 193 -0.45 -12.22 -14.71
CA GLY A 193 -1.40 -11.16 -15.02
C GLY A 193 -2.41 -10.85 -13.92
N ASN A 194 -2.29 -11.44 -12.75
CA ASN A 194 -3.16 -11.24 -11.60
C ASN A 194 -2.61 -10.12 -10.71
N ASN A 195 -3.46 -9.19 -10.31
CA ASN A 195 -3.07 -8.03 -9.53
C ASN A 195 -2.62 -8.39 -8.11
N LEU A 196 -1.41 -7.98 -7.75
CA LEU A 196 -0.90 -8.05 -6.38
C LEU A 196 -0.24 -6.70 -5.99
N HIS A 197 -0.70 -5.59 -6.54
CA HIS A 197 -0.13 -4.26 -6.32
C HIS A 197 -0.30 -3.77 -4.87
N ARG A 198 0.67 -2.96 -4.39
CA ARG A 198 0.65 -2.30 -3.09
C ARG A 198 1.22 -0.90 -3.20
N VAL A 199 0.51 0.08 -2.67
CA VAL A 199 1.11 1.39 -2.39
C VAL A 199 1.95 1.29 -1.12
N VAL A 200 3.22 1.65 -1.20
CA VAL A 200 4.13 1.74 -0.05
C VAL A 200 4.23 3.19 0.39
N ILE A 201 4.05 3.42 1.68
CA ILE A 201 4.07 4.75 2.28
C ILE A 201 5.09 4.78 3.42
N PHE A 202 5.90 5.84 3.44
CA PHE A 202 6.87 6.11 4.49
C PHE A 202 6.39 7.24 5.39
N LYS A 203 6.53 7.05 6.69
CA LYS A 203 6.30 8.10 7.69
C LYS A 203 7.41 9.15 7.67
N ASP A 204 8.58 8.78 7.20
CA ASP A 204 9.83 9.51 7.33
C ASP A 204 10.11 10.39 6.11
N GLY A 205 10.86 11.47 6.33
CA GLY A 205 11.36 12.36 5.28
C GLY A 205 12.67 11.88 4.65
N ALA A 206 13.34 12.79 3.92
CA ALA A 206 14.54 12.53 3.13
C ALA A 206 15.70 11.95 3.92
N ASP A 207 15.84 12.27 5.21
CA ASP A 207 16.92 11.80 6.08
C ASP A 207 17.01 10.27 6.15
N LYS A 208 15.86 9.59 6.04
CA LYS A 208 15.77 8.13 6.06
C LYS A 208 15.45 7.53 4.69
N THR A 209 14.45 8.07 3.98
CA THR A 209 13.99 7.52 2.71
C THR A 209 15.03 7.58 1.59
N SER A 210 15.97 8.55 1.63
CA SER A 210 17.08 8.64 0.67
C SER A 210 18.15 7.53 0.83
N GLN A 211 18.11 6.75 1.91
CA GLN A 211 19.05 5.67 2.15
C GLN A 211 18.73 4.38 1.39
N ILE A 212 17.57 4.35 0.75
CA ILE A 212 17.08 3.23 -0.06
C ILE A 212 16.71 3.71 -1.48
N ARG A 213 16.27 2.80 -2.31
CA ARG A 213 15.46 3.04 -3.51
C ARG A 213 14.14 2.28 -3.37
N PRO A 214 13.12 2.57 -4.20
CA PRO A 214 11.92 1.75 -4.24
C PRO A 214 12.24 0.28 -4.49
N TYR A 215 11.63 -0.59 -3.69
CA TYR A 215 11.62 -2.02 -3.94
C TYR A 215 10.55 -2.32 -4.99
N SER A 216 10.91 -2.99 -6.07
CA SER A 216 10.02 -3.22 -7.20
C SER A 216 9.74 -4.69 -7.43
N ALA A 217 8.73 -5.01 -8.22
CA ALA A 217 8.46 -6.38 -8.64
C ALA A 217 9.62 -7.00 -9.45
N ALA A 218 10.52 -6.17 -9.98
CA ALA A 218 11.75 -6.65 -10.62
C ALA A 218 12.78 -7.19 -9.59
N ASP A 219 12.70 -6.79 -8.33
CA ASP A 219 13.50 -7.35 -7.24
C ASP A 219 12.88 -8.67 -6.76
N SER A 220 11.58 -8.68 -6.50
CA SER A 220 10.77 -9.88 -6.28
C SER A 220 9.30 -9.57 -6.51
N ALA A 221 8.58 -10.54 -7.07
CA ALA A 221 7.13 -10.48 -7.24
C ALA A 221 6.34 -11.00 -6.02
N ASP A 222 7.03 -11.51 -4.99
CA ASP A 222 6.44 -12.07 -3.78
C ASP A 222 6.14 -10.96 -2.75
N PRO A 223 4.89 -10.81 -2.27
CA PRO A 223 4.58 -9.86 -1.21
C PRO A 223 5.34 -10.09 0.10
N GLU A 224 5.73 -11.31 0.42
CA GLU A 224 6.53 -11.60 1.62
C GLU A 224 7.90 -10.92 1.56
N ASP A 225 8.52 -10.89 0.37
CA ASP A 225 9.79 -10.19 0.16
C ASP A 225 9.62 -8.67 0.20
N LEU A 226 8.48 -8.13 -0.25
CA LEU A 226 8.16 -6.72 -0.05
C LEU A 226 8.10 -6.39 1.44
N TRP A 227 7.34 -7.15 2.24
CA TRP A 227 7.26 -6.91 3.70
C TRP A 227 8.63 -7.03 4.37
N GLN A 228 9.45 -8.00 3.93
CA GLN A 228 10.83 -8.12 4.43
C GLN A 228 11.66 -6.88 4.09
N SER A 229 11.51 -6.32 2.88
CA SER A 229 12.20 -5.10 2.48
C SER A 229 11.80 -3.88 3.33
N LEU A 230 10.53 -3.80 3.76
CA LEU A 230 10.06 -2.78 4.70
C LEU A 230 10.66 -2.98 6.09
N ALA A 231 10.72 -4.23 6.57
CA ALA A 231 11.40 -4.56 7.83
C ALA A 231 12.89 -4.18 7.79
N ASP A 232 13.56 -4.43 6.68
CA ASP A 232 14.97 -4.08 6.48
C ASP A 232 15.18 -2.56 6.47
N TYR A 233 14.24 -1.81 5.85
CA TYR A 233 14.23 -0.34 5.94
C TYR A 233 14.11 0.15 7.38
N GLU A 234 13.14 -0.37 8.15
CA GLU A 234 12.93 -0.02 9.55
C GLU A 234 14.17 -0.34 10.39
N ASN A 235 14.74 -1.54 10.23
CA ASN A 235 15.95 -1.95 10.94
C ASN A 235 17.18 -1.09 10.61
N LYS A 236 17.33 -0.70 9.34
CA LYS A 236 18.47 0.08 8.86
C LYS A 236 18.41 1.53 9.28
N THR A 237 17.21 2.13 9.27
CA THR A 237 17.06 3.58 9.37
C THR A 237 16.39 4.02 10.66
N GLY A 238 15.75 3.10 11.41
CA GLY A 238 14.86 3.43 12.50
C GLY A 238 13.60 4.17 12.04
N GLY A 239 13.23 4.03 10.77
CA GLY A 239 12.02 4.59 10.17
C GLY A 239 10.81 3.70 10.37
N GLU A 240 9.68 4.13 9.78
CA GLU A 240 8.42 3.38 9.75
C GLU A 240 7.83 3.41 8.33
N ALA A 241 7.38 2.24 7.85
CA ALA A 241 6.73 2.10 6.56
C ALA A 241 5.63 1.04 6.60
N PHE A 242 4.66 1.15 5.72
CA PHE A 242 3.63 0.13 5.51
C PHE A 242 3.16 0.10 4.05
N ALA A 243 2.41 -0.92 3.70
CA ALA A 243 1.87 -1.11 2.37
C ALA A 243 0.33 -1.17 2.41
N ILE A 244 -0.31 -0.69 1.33
CA ILE A 244 -1.76 -0.74 1.14
C ILE A 244 -2.03 -1.56 -0.12
N ALA A 245 -2.60 -2.74 0.05
CA ALA A 245 -3.05 -3.56 -1.07
C ALA A 245 -4.32 -2.97 -1.70
N HIS A 246 -4.47 -3.13 -3.01
CA HIS A 246 -5.61 -2.63 -3.76
C HIS A 246 -5.99 -3.53 -4.93
N ASN A 247 -7.17 -3.31 -5.53
CA ASN A 247 -7.69 -4.08 -6.65
C ASN A 247 -7.63 -5.59 -6.46
N GLY A 248 -8.05 -6.08 -5.30
CA GLY A 248 -8.27 -7.52 -5.10
C GLY A 248 -9.23 -8.10 -6.13
N ASN A 249 -10.21 -7.29 -6.57
CA ASN A 249 -11.15 -7.62 -7.64
C ASN A 249 -10.49 -7.99 -8.98
N LEU A 250 -9.21 -7.68 -9.19
CA LEU A 250 -8.45 -7.98 -10.41
C LEU A 250 -7.34 -9.02 -10.17
N SER A 251 -7.37 -9.71 -9.02
CA SER A 251 -6.31 -10.65 -8.60
C SER A 251 -6.58 -12.11 -8.94
N ASN A 252 -7.75 -12.45 -9.49
CA ASN A 252 -8.20 -13.82 -9.70
C ASN A 252 -7.99 -14.71 -8.45
N GLY A 253 -8.39 -14.18 -7.28
CA GLY A 253 -8.36 -14.89 -6.01
C GLY A 253 -7.01 -14.89 -5.29
N MET A 254 -6.00 -14.21 -5.81
CA MET A 254 -4.66 -14.23 -5.21
C MET A 254 -4.48 -13.20 -4.08
N MET A 255 -5.27 -12.11 -4.05
CA MET A 255 -5.07 -11.04 -3.05
C MET A 255 -5.24 -11.53 -1.62
N PHE A 256 -6.26 -12.34 -1.36
CA PHE A 256 -6.58 -12.90 -0.04
C PHE A 256 -6.59 -14.44 -0.08
N ALA A 257 -5.61 -15.04 -0.77
CA ALA A 257 -5.49 -16.47 -0.90
C ALA A 257 -5.29 -17.17 0.45
N ASN A 258 -5.66 -18.47 0.51
CA ASN A 258 -5.42 -19.33 1.67
C ASN A 258 -4.00 -19.91 1.71
N GLU A 259 -3.16 -19.51 0.78
CA GLU A 259 -1.78 -19.97 0.63
C GLU A 259 -0.84 -18.78 0.34
N THR A 260 0.44 -18.99 0.55
CA THR A 260 1.49 -18.01 0.24
C THR A 260 1.65 -17.86 -1.27
N PHE A 261 2.42 -16.86 -1.71
CA PHE A 261 2.77 -16.67 -3.12
C PHE A 261 3.42 -17.91 -3.76
N SER A 262 4.13 -18.72 -2.98
CA SER A 262 4.75 -19.96 -3.42
C SER A 262 3.85 -21.20 -3.30
N GLY A 263 2.55 -21.05 -2.98
CA GLY A 263 1.58 -22.14 -2.86
C GLY A 263 1.70 -22.97 -1.59
N LYS A 264 2.31 -22.44 -0.52
CA LYS A 264 2.40 -23.12 0.78
C LYS A 264 1.26 -22.68 1.69
N PRO A 265 0.80 -23.51 2.64
CA PRO A 265 -0.16 -23.09 3.65
C PRO A 265 0.31 -21.86 4.42
N LEU A 266 -0.63 -20.97 4.76
CA LEU A 266 -0.33 -19.83 5.62
C LEU A 266 0.13 -20.28 7.00
N THR A 267 1.03 -19.50 7.59
CA THR A 267 1.56 -19.72 8.95
C THR A 267 1.25 -18.52 9.85
N GLN A 268 1.39 -18.70 11.16
CA GLN A 268 1.28 -17.60 12.11
C GLN A 268 2.29 -16.48 11.79
N ALA A 269 3.53 -16.83 11.40
CA ALA A 269 4.56 -15.85 11.04
C ALA A 269 4.13 -15.01 9.82
N TYR A 270 3.62 -15.67 8.76
CA TYR A 270 3.06 -14.97 7.59
C TYR A 270 1.93 -14.02 8.01
N ALA A 271 0.95 -14.54 8.79
CA ALA A 271 -0.20 -13.76 9.21
C ALA A 271 0.19 -12.52 10.03
N SER A 272 1.14 -12.67 10.96
CA SER A 272 1.65 -11.57 11.78
C SER A 272 2.41 -10.52 10.95
N MET A 273 3.23 -10.97 10.00
CA MET A 273 4.00 -10.08 9.12
C MET A 273 3.08 -9.28 8.20
N ARG A 274 2.11 -9.94 7.57
CA ARG A 274 1.10 -9.27 6.74
C ARG A 274 0.29 -8.25 7.54
N ALA A 275 -0.24 -8.62 8.70
CA ALA A 275 -0.99 -7.69 9.56
C ALA A 275 -0.16 -6.49 10.03
N ARG A 276 1.17 -6.64 10.18
CA ARG A 276 2.09 -5.55 10.52
C ARG A 276 2.28 -4.57 9.37
N TYR A 277 2.47 -5.09 8.14
CA TYR A 277 2.85 -4.27 6.99
C TYR A 277 1.68 -3.92 6.06
N GLU A 278 0.52 -4.58 6.17
CA GLU A 278 -0.71 -4.23 5.44
C GLU A 278 -1.85 -3.89 6.42
N PRO A 279 -1.74 -2.80 7.21
CA PRO A 279 -2.78 -2.40 8.18
C PRO A 279 -4.01 -1.79 7.52
N LEU A 280 -3.95 -1.45 6.24
CA LEU A 280 -5.02 -0.86 5.43
C LEU A 280 -5.21 -1.64 4.13
N TYR A 281 -6.43 -1.56 3.59
CA TYR A 281 -6.79 -2.03 2.26
C TYR A 281 -7.60 -0.96 1.53
N GLU A 282 -7.25 -0.70 0.28
CA GLU A 282 -7.97 0.24 -0.59
C GLU A 282 -9.14 -0.49 -1.25
N VAL A 283 -10.35 -0.15 -0.81
CA VAL A 283 -11.59 -0.86 -1.21
C VAL A 283 -12.24 -0.28 -2.45
N THR A 284 -11.87 0.92 -2.89
CA THR A 284 -12.46 1.55 -4.07
C THR A 284 -11.46 2.49 -4.74
N GLN A 285 -11.51 2.52 -6.07
CA GLN A 285 -10.71 3.38 -6.95
C GLN A 285 -11.26 3.28 -8.39
N ILE A 286 -10.62 3.94 -9.38
CA ILE A 286 -11.12 4.00 -10.77
C ILE A 286 -11.27 2.62 -11.47
N LYS A 287 -10.60 1.57 -10.98
CA LYS A 287 -10.69 0.21 -11.53
C LYS A 287 -11.69 -0.67 -10.75
N GLY A 288 -12.67 -0.06 -10.08
CA GLY A 288 -13.82 -0.72 -9.48
C GLY A 288 -13.75 -0.91 -7.97
N ASP A 289 -14.85 -1.41 -7.41
CA ASP A 289 -15.01 -1.73 -6.00
C ASP A 289 -14.31 -3.03 -5.60
N GLY A 290 -13.73 -3.04 -4.43
CA GLY A 290 -13.12 -4.21 -3.78
C GLY A 290 -13.69 -4.50 -2.39
N GLU A 291 -14.78 -3.84 -1.97
CA GLU A 291 -15.41 -4.05 -0.66
C GLU A 291 -16.32 -5.26 -0.64
N ALA A 292 -17.30 -5.30 -1.56
CA ALA A 292 -18.35 -6.30 -1.62
C ALA A 292 -18.62 -6.74 -3.07
N HIS A 293 -19.28 -7.89 -3.23
CA HIS A 293 -19.72 -8.39 -4.52
C HIS A 293 -21.11 -9.02 -4.39
N PRO A 294 -22.04 -8.85 -5.36
CA PRO A 294 -23.41 -9.40 -5.29
C PRO A 294 -23.47 -10.91 -5.03
N PHE A 295 -22.52 -11.66 -5.61
CA PHE A 295 -22.41 -13.10 -5.38
C PHE A 295 -22.10 -13.47 -3.91
N LEU A 296 -21.35 -12.62 -3.19
CA LEU A 296 -20.95 -12.84 -1.80
C LEU A 296 -21.89 -12.17 -0.79
N SER A 297 -22.62 -11.13 -1.21
CA SER A 297 -23.51 -10.31 -0.40
C SER A 297 -24.85 -10.10 -1.11
N PRO A 298 -25.64 -11.17 -1.39
CA PRO A 298 -26.82 -11.10 -2.24
C PRO A 298 -27.99 -10.30 -1.63
N ASN A 299 -27.91 -9.95 -0.34
CA ASN A 299 -28.93 -9.17 0.36
C ASN A 299 -28.54 -7.69 0.54
N ASP A 300 -27.40 -7.27 -0.01
CA ASP A 300 -26.93 -5.89 0.02
C ASP A 300 -27.26 -5.22 -1.32
N GLU A 301 -28.14 -4.24 -1.31
CA GLU A 301 -28.59 -3.51 -2.51
C GLU A 301 -27.50 -2.66 -3.15
N PHE A 302 -26.38 -2.43 -2.46
CA PHE A 302 -25.23 -1.66 -2.96
C PHE A 302 -24.03 -2.55 -3.34
N ALA A 303 -24.15 -3.87 -3.24
CA ALA A 303 -23.03 -4.78 -3.51
C ALA A 303 -22.60 -4.81 -4.99
N ASP A 304 -23.41 -4.28 -5.91
CA ASP A 304 -23.12 -4.18 -7.34
C ASP A 304 -22.59 -2.81 -7.78
N TYR A 305 -22.32 -1.92 -6.81
CA TYR A 305 -21.77 -0.59 -7.10
C TYR A 305 -20.37 -0.70 -7.69
N GLU A 306 -20.17 -0.08 -8.86
CA GLU A 306 -18.88 -0.06 -9.58
C GLU A 306 -18.17 -1.42 -9.69
N THR A 307 -18.90 -2.51 -9.83
CA THR A 307 -18.35 -3.85 -9.97
C THR A 307 -17.52 -3.97 -11.25
N TRP A 308 -16.25 -4.40 -11.10
CA TRP A 308 -15.38 -4.78 -12.20
C TRP A 308 -14.77 -6.15 -11.90
N ASP A 309 -15.33 -7.21 -12.53
CA ASP A 309 -15.07 -8.60 -12.17
C ASP A 309 -14.95 -9.57 -13.37
N ALA A 310 -14.71 -9.06 -14.57
CA ALA A 310 -14.70 -9.90 -15.78
C ALA A 310 -13.41 -10.72 -15.90
N ASP A 311 -12.26 -10.09 -15.66
CA ASP A 311 -10.93 -10.63 -15.94
C ASP A 311 -9.93 -10.22 -14.84
N ASN A 312 -8.70 -10.77 -14.91
CA ASN A 312 -7.57 -10.23 -14.15
C ASN A 312 -7.11 -8.88 -14.72
N ILE A 313 -6.18 -8.18 -14.03
CA ILE A 313 -5.72 -6.84 -14.45
C ILE A 313 -5.09 -6.84 -15.85
N ALA A 314 -4.50 -7.95 -16.26
CA ALA A 314 -3.89 -8.09 -17.58
C ALA A 314 -4.88 -8.47 -18.68
N MET A 315 -6.17 -8.65 -18.35
CA MET A 315 -7.21 -9.14 -19.27
C MET A 315 -6.81 -10.46 -19.98
N SER A 316 -6.01 -11.28 -19.32
CA SER A 316 -5.44 -12.52 -19.86
C SER A 316 -6.12 -13.78 -19.37
N ALA A 317 -6.89 -13.70 -18.26
CA ALA A 317 -7.59 -14.82 -17.66
C ALA A 317 -8.91 -14.37 -17.06
N LYS A 318 -9.99 -15.05 -17.44
CA LYS A 318 -11.34 -14.77 -16.93
C LYS A 318 -11.47 -15.16 -15.47
N LYS A 319 -12.35 -14.45 -14.79
CA LYS A 319 -12.71 -14.72 -13.41
C LYS A 319 -13.65 -15.92 -13.28
N GLU A 320 -13.47 -16.68 -12.21
CA GLU A 320 -14.37 -17.74 -11.78
C GLU A 320 -14.97 -17.44 -10.40
N ASN A 321 -16.19 -17.90 -10.13
CA ASN A 321 -16.93 -17.57 -8.89
C ASN A 321 -16.18 -17.94 -7.60
N TRP A 322 -15.35 -19.00 -7.60
CA TRP A 322 -14.58 -19.40 -6.42
C TRP A 322 -13.48 -18.38 -6.04
N MET A 323 -13.03 -17.57 -7.00
CA MET A 323 -12.01 -16.53 -6.79
C MET A 323 -12.55 -15.38 -5.94
N LEU A 324 -13.84 -15.04 -6.12
CA LEU A 324 -14.46 -13.85 -5.51
C LEU A 324 -14.29 -13.78 -3.99
N GLN A 325 -14.40 -14.92 -3.28
CA GLN A 325 -14.21 -14.93 -1.82
C GLN A 325 -12.80 -14.52 -1.36
N HIS A 326 -11.82 -14.55 -2.27
CA HIS A 326 -10.42 -14.19 -2.03
C HIS A 326 -10.03 -12.84 -2.63
N GLU A 327 -11.01 -12.01 -3.00
CA GLU A 327 -10.80 -10.76 -3.70
C GLU A 327 -11.39 -9.54 -2.99
N TYR A 328 -12.49 -9.72 -2.25
CA TYR A 328 -13.26 -8.65 -1.66
C TYR A 328 -13.03 -8.52 -0.14
N ALA A 329 -12.95 -7.28 0.34
CA ALA A 329 -12.60 -6.95 1.72
C ALA A 329 -13.51 -7.63 2.76
N ARG A 330 -14.84 -7.61 2.58
CA ARG A 330 -15.79 -8.22 3.53
C ARG A 330 -15.56 -9.73 3.67
N SER A 331 -15.22 -10.40 2.57
CA SER A 331 -14.89 -11.81 2.58
C SER A 331 -13.53 -12.08 3.23
N ALA A 332 -12.54 -11.24 2.91
CA ALA A 332 -11.20 -11.31 3.51
C ALA A 332 -11.23 -11.14 5.03
N LEU A 333 -12.02 -10.19 5.55
CA LEU A 333 -12.21 -10.01 7.00
C LEU A 333 -12.77 -11.27 7.69
N LYS A 334 -13.73 -11.96 7.04
CA LYS A 334 -14.25 -13.24 7.55
C LYS A 334 -13.18 -14.34 7.54
N LEU A 335 -12.39 -14.45 6.47
CA LEU A 335 -11.26 -15.38 6.39
C LEU A 335 -10.21 -15.06 7.45
N GLY A 336 -9.93 -13.78 7.70
CA GLY A 336 -9.01 -13.34 8.73
C GLY A 336 -9.38 -13.80 10.13
N LEU A 337 -10.65 -13.70 10.51
CA LEU A 337 -11.15 -14.24 11.79
C LEU A 337 -10.98 -15.77 11.89
N LYS A 338 -11.22 -16.50 10.79
CA LYS A 338 -10.97 -17.95 10.73
C LYS A 338 -9.48 -18.27 10.92
N PHE A 339 -8.59 -17.51 10.30
CA PHE A 339 -7.14 -17.71 10.46
C PHE A 339 -6.67 -17.33 11.87
N GLU A 340 -7.26 -16.33 12.50
CA GLU A 340 -6.95 -16.00 13.91
C GLU A 340 -7.23 -17.18 14.83
N ASP A 341 -8.36 -17.86 14.64
CA ASP A 341 -8.73 -19.07 15.40
C ASP A 341 -7.77 -20.25 15.12
N THR A 342 -7.36 -20.44 13.87
CA THR A 342 -6.60 -21.63 13.46
C THR A 342 -5.07 -21.45 13.53
N LEU A 343 -4.56 -20.23 13.32
CA LEU A 343 -3.13 -19.90 13.28
C LEU A 343 -2.66 -19.10 14.50
N GLY A 344 -3.60 -18.51 15.26
CA GLY A 344 -3.29 -17.61 16.37
C GLY A 344 -2.92 -16.18 15.91
N ALA A 345 -3.12 -15.85 14.63
CA ALA A 345 -2.93 -14.52 14.08
C ALA A 345 -3.85 -14.30 12.86
N ASN A 346 -4.31 -13.05 12.68
CA ASN A 346 -5.21 -12.66 11.60
C ASN A 346 -4.41 -11.94 10.50
N PRO A 347 -4.22 -12.55 9.31
CA PRO A 347 -3.47 -11.92 8.21
C PRO A 347 -4.24 -10.80 7.51
N PHE A 348 -5.55 -10.69 7.74
CA PHE A 348 -6.46 -9.75 7.07
C PHE A 348 -7.13 -8.79 8.07
N LYS A 349 -6.39 -8.38 9.09
CA LYS A 349 -6.82 -7.38 10.08
C LYS A 349 -6.45 -5.98 9.62
N PHE A 350 -7.21 -5.44 8.69
CA PHE A 350 -6.97 -4.12 8.09
C PHE A 350 -8.16 -3.18 8.28
N GLY A 351 -7.87 -1.87 8.27
CA GLY A 351 -8.86 -0.82 8.03
C GLY A 351 -9.08 -0.63 6.54
N MET A 352 -10.21 -0.01 6.16
CA MET A 352 -10.57 0.26 4.76
C MET A 352 -10.43 1.74 4.44
N ILE A 353 -9.89 2.04 3.26
CA ILE A 353 -9.79 3.39 2.70
C ILE A 353 -10.24 3.37 1.23
N GLY A 354 -10.60 4.55 0.71
CA GLY A 354 -10.74 4.80 -0.72
C GLY A 354 -9.60 5.69 -1.20
N SER A 355 -9.19 5.52 -2.45
CA SER A 355 -8.21 6.37 -3.15
C SER A 355 -8.56 6.43 -4.62
N THR A 356 -7.84 7.18 -5.43
CA THR A 356 -8.25 7.37 -6.83
C THR A 356 -7.58 6.41 -7.79
N ASP A 357 -6.31 6.08 -7.59
CA ASP A 357 -5.46 5.44 -8.61
C ASP A 357 -5.51 6.22 -9.94
N SER A 358 -5.69 7.54 -9.82
CA SER A 358 -5.77 8.41 -11.00
C SER A 358 -4.41 8.51 -11.68
N HIS A 359 -4.41 8.39 -13.00
CA HIS A 359 -3.21 8.47 -13.84
C HIS A 359 -3.05 9.85 -14.51
N THR A 360 -3.71 10.86 -13.96
CA THR A 360 -3.74 12.22 -14.51
C THR A 360 -2.94 13.25 -13.71
N SER A 361 -2.24 12.86 -12.65
CA SER A 361 -1.65 13.73 -11.61
C SER A 361 -2.67 14.57 -10.84
N LEU A 362 -3.95 14.37 -11.06
CA LEU A 362 -5.02 15.13 -10.43
C LEU A 362 -5.85 14.21 -9.54
N ALA A 363 -5.68 14.35 -8.23
CA ALA A 363 -6.51 13.67 -7.26
C ALA A 363 -7.96 14.16 -7.38
N THR A 364 -8.92 13.24 -7.39
CA THR A 364 -10.35 13.60 -7.44
C THR A 364 -10.86 13.78 -6.03
N ALA A 365 -11.58 14.87 -5.78
CA ALA A 365 -12.11 15.19 -4.45
C ALA A 365 -13.61 15.44 -4.41
N ALA A 366 -14.29 15.46 -5.55
CA ALA A 366 -15.74 15.68 -5.65
C ALA A 366 -16.31 14.89 -6.82
N GLU A 367 -17.48 14.33 -6.65
CA GLU A 367 -18.18 13.56 -7.68
C GLU A 367 -19.15 14.41 -8.53
N ASP A 368 -19.32 15.70 -8.20
CA ASP A 368 -20.23 16.63 -8.84
C ASP A 368 -19.52 17.76 -9.63
#